data_5e614a4f8463f372256e4753922d6db9
#
_entry.id   5e614a4f8463f372256e4753922d6db9
#
_cell.length_a   1.000
_cell.length_b   1.000
_cell.length_c   1.000
_cell.angle_alpha   90.00
_cell.angle_beta   90.00
_cell.angle_gamma   90.00
#
_symmetry.space_group_name_H-M   'P 1'
#
loop_
_entity.id
_entity.type
_entity.pdbx_description
1 polymer ?
#
loop_
_entity_poly.entity_id
_entity_poly.type
_entity_poly.pdbx_seq_one_letter_code
_entity_poly.pdbx_strand_id
1 'polypeptide(L)'
;LFESNPYNLTIDDDQERIALHESLMGLDNNELLLELYNKVQSAENDKDALTRSYEDMMHAYETTSLSIDCIPAIQPINNRQLTLLAAGKKPLINPFHRTMREHHGVDYLIPEGTAVFATADGTVQSLSEKNTTHGKAITIDNGNGYKTSYSHLLDIRVKRGDKVKRGDII
;
A
#
# COMPACT_ATOMS: atom_id res chain seq x y z
N LEU A 1 20.96 16.94 1.82
CA LEU A 1 21.11 17.26 0.41
C LEU A 1 21.37 15.96 -0.34
N PHE A 2 20.30 15.25 -0.70
CA PHE A 2 20.35 14.12 -1.63
C PHE A 2 19.54 14.53 -2.85
N GLU A 3 20.23 15.05 -3.85
CA GLU A 3 19.73 15.04 -5.22
C GLU A 3 19.92 13.62 -5.76
N SER A 4 18.98 12.72 -5.46
CA SER A 4 18.84 11.51 -6.24
C SER A 4 18.07 11.88 -7.49
N ASN A 5 18.78 11.95 -8.61
CA ASN A 5 18.17 12.04 -9.93
C ASN A 5 17.23 10.82 -10.09
N PRO A 6 15.87 11.02 -10.18
CA PRO A 6 14.93 9.92 -10.28
C PRO A 6 15.01 9.16 -11.62
N TYR A 7 15.87 9.59 -12.53
CA TYR A 7 16.09 8.99 -13.86
C TYR A 7 17.42 8.26 -13.97
N ASN A 8 18.05 7.90 -12.85
CA ASN A 8 19.19 6.98 -12.91
C ASN A 8 18.68 5.55 -13.12
N LEU A 9 18.03 5.34 -14.25
CA LEU A 9 17.86 4.04 -14.86
C LEU A 9 19.24 3.56 -15.30
N THR A 10 19.98 2.97 -14.38
CA THR A 10 21.07 2.05 -14.70
C THR A 10 20.45 0.74 -15.19
N ILE A 11 19.70 0.84 -16.25
CA ILE A 11 19.47 -0.29 -17.14
C ILE A 11 20.82 -0.55 -17.78
N ASP A 12 21.10 -1.78 -18.04
CA ASP A 12 22.24 -2.35 -18.76
C ASP A 12 22.40 -1.70 -20.16
N ASP A 13 22.57 -0.39 -20.15
CA ASP A 13 22.60 0.52 -21.29
C ASP A 13 23.79 0.18 -22.21
N ASP A 14 24.83 -0.42 -21.63
CA ASP A 14 26.01 -0.78 -22.39
C ASP A 14 25.80 -2.06 -23.22
N GLN A 15 25.06 -3.05 -22.73
CA GLN A 15 24.80 -4.27 -23.53
C GLN A 15 23.80 -4.00 -24.66
N GLU A 16 22.75 -3.23 -24.43
CA GLU A 16 21.82 -2.81 -25.49
C GLU A 16 22.51 -1.93 -26.54
N ARG A 17 23.39 -1.02 -26.12
CA ARG A 17 24.17 -0.18 -27.04
C ARG A 17 25.16 -0.98 -27.86
N ILE A 18 25.83 -1.99 -27.30
CA ILE A 18 26.72 -2.90 -28.02
C ILE A 18 25.92 -3.74 -29.01
N ALA A 19 24.81 -4.35 -28.61
CA ALA A 19 23.95 -5.14 -29.50
C ALA A 19 23.41 -4.29 -30.66
N LEU A 20 23.00 -3.06 -30.37
CA LEU A 20 22.58 -2.11 -31.40
C LEU A 20 23.72 -1.76 -32.34
N HIS A 21 24.88 -1.47 -31.80
CA HIS A 21 26.06 -1.15 -32.63
C HIS A 21 26.44 -2.32 -33.55
N GLU A 22 26.44 -3.55 -33.02
CA GLU A 22 26.71 -4.75 -33.81
C GLU A 22 25.66 -4.99 -34.92
N SER A 23 24.38 -4.73 -34.63
CA SER A 23 23.30 -4.85 -35.62
C SER A 23 23.38 -3.84 -36.77
N LEU A 24 23.99 -2.67 -36.50
CA LEU A 24 24.11 -1.57 -37.45
C LEU A 24 25.40 -1.64 -38.32
N MET A 25 26.41 -2.39 -37.86
CA MET A 25 27.74 -2.43 -38.51
C MET A 25 27.78 -3.15 -39.86
N GLY A 26 26.70 -3.77 -40.32
CA GLY A 26 26.63 -4.47 -41.61
C GLY A 26 25.67 -3.83 -42.62
N LEU A 27 25.00 -2.76 -42.25
CA LEU A 27 23.97 -2.12 -43.06
C LEU A 27 24.54 -1.06 -43.99
N ASP A 28 23.98 -0.92 -45.18
CA ASP A 28 24.27 0.24 -46.01
C ASP A 28 23.57 1.50 -45.47
N ASN A 29 23.92 2.68 -45.98
CA ASN A 29 23.38 3.94 -45.49
C ASN A 29 21.85 4.04 -45.59
N ASN A 30 21.21 3.37 -46.54
CA ASN A 30 19.77 3.40 -46.73
C ASN A 30 19.05 2.45 -45.73
N GLU A 31 19.61 1.28 -45.50
CA GLU A 31 19.17 0.31 -44.51
C GLU A 31 19.27 0.89 -43.10
N LEU A 32 20.39 1.58 -42.80
CA LEU A 32 20.61 2.27 -41.53
C LEU A 32 19.55 3.37 -41.28
N LEU A 33 19.27 4.19 -42.31
CA LEU A 33 18.26 5.24 -42.22
C LEU A 33 16.86 4.66 -41.98
N LEU A 34 16.53 3.56 -42.65
CA LEU A 34 15.23 2.90 -42.48
C LEU A 34 15.09 2.30 -41.08
N GLU A 35 16.13 1.68 -40.56
CA GLU A 35 16.13 1.14 -39.20
C GLU A 35 15.99 2.20 -38.12
N LEU A 36 16.74 3.30 -38.28
CA LEU A 36 16.64 4.46 -37.40
C LEU A 36 15.24 5.07 -37.44
N TYR A 37 14.66 5.23 -38.66
CA TYR A 37 13.28 5.73 -38.79
C TYR A 37 12.28 4.80 -38.07
N ASN A 38 12.40 3.50 -38.24
CA ASN A 38 11.51 2.53 -37.58
C ASN A 38 11.64 2.60 -36.06
N LYS A 39 12.85 2.74 -35.53
CA LYS A 39 13.10 2.89 -34.06
C LYS A 39 12.54 4.18 -33.52
N VAL A 40 12.68 5.29 -34.24
CA VAL A 40 12.08 6.58 -33.85
C VAL A 40 10.55 6.46 -33.83
N GLN A 41 9.95 5.87 -34.86
CA GLN A 41 8.50 5.65 -34.92
C GLN A 41 8.00 4.75 -33.78
N SER A 42 8.74 3.69 -33.44
CA SER A 42 8.42 2.83 -32.30
C SER A 42 8.47 3.63 -31.00
N ALA A 43 9.52 4.40 -30.76
CA ALA A 43 9.68 5.22 -29.57
C ALA A 43 8.59 6.31 -29.46
N GLU A 44 8.17 6.91 -30.56
CA GLU A 44 7.06 7.87 -30.60
C GLU A 44 5.73 7.18 -30.23
N ASN A 45 5.48 5.97 -30.76
CA ASN A 45 4.27 5.19 -30.42
C ASN A 45 4.25 4.81 -28.96
N ASP A 46 5.39 4.37 -28.40
CA ASP A 46 5.52 3.99 -26.98
C ASP A 46 5.32 5.20 -26.07
N LYS A 47 5.88 6.36 -26.44
CA LYS A 47 5.65 7.64 -25.74
C LYS A 47 4.16 8.00 -25.72
N ASP A 48 3.49 7.89 -26.86
CA ASP A 48 2.08 8.25 -26.98
C ASP A 48 1.17 7.25 -26.20
N ALA A 49 1.54 5.98 -26.17
CA ALA A 49 0.86 4.97 -25.36
C ALA A 49 1.03 5.27 -23.86
N LEU A 50 2.25 5.60 -23.43
CA LEU A 50 2.54 5.97 -22.05
C LEU A 50 1.82 7.26 -21.64
N THR A 51 1.80 8.26 -22.51
CA THR A 51 1.09 9.52 -22.25
C THR A 51 -0.40 9.28 -22.06
N ARG A 52 -1.03 8.49 -22.93
CA ARG A 52 -2.46 8.11 -22.77
C ARG A 52 -2.72 7.35 -21.49
N SER A 53 -1.88 6.37 -21.16
CA SER A 53 -2.00 5.62 -19.90
C SER A 53 -1.90 6.53 -18.68
N TYR A 54 -1.01 7.53 -18.72
CA TYR A 54 -0.87 8.52 -17.66
C TYR A 54 -2.12 9.41 -17.56
N GLU A 55 -2.65 9.90 -18.69
CA GLU A 55 -3.87 10.71 -18.73
C GLU A 55 -5.08 9.93 -18.21
N ASP A 56 -5.23 8.66 -18.60
CA ASP A 56 -6.29 7.78 -18.11
C ASP A 56 -6.18 7.56 -16.58
N MET A 57 -4.97 7.38 -16.09
CA MET A 57 -4.71 7.23 -14.66
C MET A 57 -5.02 8.52 -13.90
N MET A 58 -4.63 9.68 -14.43
CA MET A 58 -4.93 10.98 -13.82
C MET A 58 -6.44 11.26 -13.84
N HIS A 59 -7.11 10.96 -14.94
CA HIS A 59 -8.57 11.10 -15.03
C HIS A 59 -9.28 10.15 -14.04
N ALA A 60 -8.83 8.91 -13.92
CA ALA A 60 -9.34 7.97 -12.91
C ALA A 60 -9.11 8.48 -11.49
N TYR A 61 -7.96 9.08 -11.20
CA TYR A 61 -7.63 9.68 -9.90
C TYR A 61 -8.55 10.89 -9.60
N GLU A 62 -8.78 11.78 -10.56
CA GLU A 62 -9.62 12.96 -10.38
C GLU A 62 -11.11 12.62 -10.28
N THR A 63 -11.58 11.62 -11.03
CA THR A 63 -13.00 11.21 -11.04
C THR A 63 -13.36 10.26 -9.91
N THR A 64 -12.39 9.49 -9.41
CA THR A 64 -12.60 8.63 -8.28
C THR A 64 -12.35 9.43 -7.02
N SER A 65 -13.35 9.60 -6.16
CA SER A 65 -13.21 10.25 -4.83
C SER A 65 -12.40 9.39 -3.85
N LEU A 66 -11.30 8.82 -4.31
CA LEU A 66 -10.37 8.04 -3.53
C LEU A 66 -9.57 9.00 -2.64
N SER A 67 -10.11 9.30 -1.48
CA SER A 67 -9.32 10.00 -0.48
C SER A 67 -8.17 9.09 -0.03
N ILE A 68 -6.94 9.56 -0.18
CA ILE A 68 -5.73 8.90 0.34
C ILE A 68 -5.84 8.69 1.86
N ASP A 69 -6.67 9.49 2.52
CA ASP A 69 -6.90 9.42 3.96
C ASP A 69 -7.62 8.14 4.38
N CYS A 70 -8.33 7.49 3.45
CA CYS A 70 -8.99 6.19 3.67
C CYS A 70 -8.02 5.00 3.72
N ILE A 71 -6.79 5.18 3.27
CA ILE A 71 -5.79 4.09 3.24
C ILE A 71 -5.12 4.00 4.62
N PRO A 72 -5.14 2.81 5.29
CA PRO A 72 -4.43 2.62 6.54
C PRO A 72 -2.91 2.80 6.34
N ALA A 73 -2.37 3.91 6.84
CA ALA A 73 -0.98 4.30 6.57
C ALA A 73 -0.13 4.53 7.83
N ILE A 74 -0.74 4.51 9.02
CA ILE A 74 -0.01 4.65 10.28
C ILE A 74 -0.17 3.43 11.16
N GLN A 75 0.74 3.24 12.10
CA GLN A 75 0.59 2.22 13.12
C GLN A 75 -0.50 2.64 14.13
N PRO A 76 -1.30 1.67 14.64
CA PRO A 76 -2.38 1.96 15.60
C PRO A 76 -1.87 2.31 17.00
N ILE A 77 -0.57 2.23 17.24
CA ILE A 77 0.07 2.49 18.54
C ILE A 77 1.34 3.30 18.39
N ASN A 78 1.76 3.94 19.49
CA ASN A 78 3.06 4.59 19.54
C ASN A 78 4.19 3.57 19.70
N ASN A 79 5.17 3.57 18.80
CA ASN A 79 6.32 2.65 18.80
C ASN A 79 7.12 2.62 20.12
N ARG A 80 7.09 3.70 20.90
CA ARG A 80 7.80 3.77 22.17
C ARG A 80 7.26 2.79 23.22
N GLN A 81 6.02 2.33 23.05
CA GLN A 81 5.34 1.41 23.98
C GLN A 81 5.28 -0.02 23.45
N LEU A 82 5.77 -0.25 22.23
CA LEU A 82 5.75 -1.57 21.61
C LEU A 82 6.81 -2.48 22.26
N THR A 83 6.35 -3.58 22.86
CA THR A 83 7.23 -4.61 23.42
C THR A 83 7.53 -5.70 22.40
N LEU A 84 6.51 -6.14 21.67
CA LEU A 84 6.63 -7.19 20.66
C LEU A 84 5.59 -6.95 19.56
N LEU A 85 5.99 -7.22 18.33
CA LEU A 85 5.13 -7.23 17.16
C LEU A 85 5.07 -8.65 16.60
N ALA A 86 3.88 -9.23 16.58
CA ALA A 86 3.64 -10.49 15.88
C ALA A 86 2.78 -10.19 14.64
N ALA A 87 3.35 -10.35 13.47
CA ALA A 87 2.69 -10.07 12.20
C ALA A 87 2.69 -11.29 11.28
N GLY A 88 1.64 -11.43 10.49
CA GLY A 88 1.58 -12.29 9.32
C GLY A 88 0.61 -13.46 9.40
N LYS A 89 0.31 -13.99 8.23
CA LYS A 89 -0.56 -15.16 8.01
C LYS A 89 0.10 -16.50 8.41
N LYS A 90 0.88 -16.53 9.48
CA LYS A 90 1.44 -17.79 9.97
C LYS A 90 0.41 -18.49 10.84
N PRO A 91 0.19 -19.80 10.67
CA PRO A 91 -0.67 -20.55 11.57
C PRO A 91 -0.10 -20.46 13.00
N LEU A 92 -0.84 -19.84 13.89
CA LEU A 92 -0.52 -19.80 15.30
C LEU A 92 -1.29 -20.92 16.02
N ILE A 93 -0.59 -21.59 16.93
CA ILE A 93 -1.24 -22.57 17.79
C ILE A 93 -1.99 -21.80 18.88
N ASN A 94 -3.31 -21.93 18.88
CA ASN A 94 -4.12 -21.35 19.95
C ASN A 94 -3.69 -21.95 21.30
N PRO A 95 -3.26 -21.15 22.26
CA PRO A 95 -2.74 -21.67 23.53
C PRO A 95 -3.81 -22.39 24.37
N PHE A 96 -5.10 -22.09 24.18
CA PHE A 96 -6.20 -22.69 24.93
C PHE A 96 -6.72 -23.97 24.29
N HIS A 97 -6.82 -24.00 22.97
CA HIS A 97 -7.45 -25.12 22.25
C HIS A 97 -6.46 -25.99 21.48
N ARG A 98 -5.17 -25.63 21.44
CA ARG A 98 -4.10 -26.32 20.70
C ARG A 98 -4.43 -26.59 19.22
N THR A 99 -5.34 -25.80 18.65
CA THR A 99 -5.71 -25.87 17.25
C THR A 99 -4.87 -24.87 16.45
N MET A 100 -4.44 -25.27 15.28
CA MET A 100 -3.81 -24.36 14.32
C MET A 100 -4.90 -23.44 13.74
N ARG A 101 -4.71 -22.14 13.89
CA ARG A 101 -5.59 -21.14 13.30
C ARG A 101 -4.76 -20.17 12.47
N GLU A 102 -5.24 -19.83 11.29
CA GLU A 102 -4.64 -18.75 10.51
C GLU A 102 -4.82 -17.44 11.24
N HIS A 103 -3.74 -16.69 11.39
CA HIS A 103 -3.74 -15.37 11.98
C HIS A 103 -3.84 -14.33 10.85
N HIS A 104 -4.95 -13.59 10.81
CA HIS A 104 -5.25 -12.63 9.74
C HIS A 104 -4.95 -11.17 10.13
N GLY A 105 -4.15 -10.94 11.14
CA GLY A 105 -3.91 -9.61 11.67
C GLY A 105 -2.46 -9.40 12.12
N VAL A 106 -2.28 -8.31 12.84
CA VAL A 106 -1.03 -7.94 13.50
C VAL A 106 -1.31 -7.80 14.99
N ASP A 107 -0.60 -8.57 15.82
CA ASP A 107 -0.70 -8.47 17.27
C ASP A 107 0.39 -7.53 17.80
N TYR A 108 -0.03 -6.57 18.60
CA TYR A 108 0.84 -5.64 19.29
C TYR A 108 0.85 -5.97 20.78
N LEU A 109 1.97 -6.45 21.30
CA LEU A 109 2.14 -6.67 22.73
C LEU A 109 2.58 -5.36 23.40
N ILE A 110 1.64 -4.75 24.12
CA ILE A 110 1.76 -3.42 24.71
C ILE A 110 1.17 -3.43 26.12
N PRO A 111 1.58 -2.50 27.00
CA PRO A 111 0.96 -2.34 28.32
C PRO A 111 -0.53 -2.05 28.23
N GLU A 112 -1.29 -2.57 29.18
CA GLU A 112 -2.71 -2.28 29.31
C GLU A 112 -2.96 -0.78 29.48
N GLY A 113 -3.99 -0.24 28.83
CA GLY A 113 -4.31 1.19 28.83
C GLY A 113 -3.52 2.03 27.83
N THR A 114 -2.66 1.40 27.00
CA THR A 114 -2.00 2.10 25.90
C THR A 114 -3.04 2.64 24.91
N ALA A 115 -2.88 3.91 24.50
CA ALA A 115 -3.76 4.53 23.53
C ALA A 115 -3.65 3.84 22.16
N VAL A 116 -4.81 3.55 21.56
CA VAL A 116 -4.94 2.99 20.22
C VAL A 116 -5.51 4.03 19.28
N PHE A 117 -4.92 4.18 18.12
CA PHE A 117 -5.25 5.22 17.13
C PHE A 117 -5.87 4.61 15.87
N ALA A 118 -6.83 5.32 15.27
CA ALA A 118 -7.35 4.98 13.96
C ALA A 118 -6.23 5.09 12.91
N THR A 119 -6.03 4.04 12.09
CA THR A 119 -4.95 3.98 11.11
C THR A 119 -5.26 4.72 9.81
N ALA A 120 -6.54 5.06 9.59
CA ALA A 120 -7.06 5.82 8.44
C ALA A 120 -8.31 6.58 8.85
N ASP A 121 -8.73 7.51 8.00
CA ASP A 121 -10.04 8.14 8.10
C ASP A 121 -11.15 7.10 7.87
N GLY A 122 -12.30 7.29 8.49
CA GLY A 122 -13.42 6.37 8.29
C GLY A 122 -14.62 6.65 9.17
N THR A 123 -15.58 5.73 9.12
CA THR A 123 -16.77 5.75 9.96
C THR A 123 -16.86 4.47 10.77
N VAL A 124 -17.12 4.58 12.06
CA VAL A 124 -17.28 3.43 12.95
C VAL A 124 -18.49 2.60 12.53
N GLN A 125 -18.22 1.43 11.93
CA GLN A 125 -19.25 0.55 11.40
C GLN A 125 -19.92 -0.28 12.51
N SER A 126 -19.11 -0.85 13.39
CA SER A 126 -19.58 -1.71 14.45
C SER A 126 -18.69 -1.67 15.68
N LEU A 127 -19.30 -1.95 16.83
CA LEU A 127 -18.66 -2.07 18.13
C LEU A 127 -19.07 -3.40 18.75
N SER A 128 -18.16 -4.05 19.44
CA SER A 128 -18.42 -5.19 20.29
C SER A 128 -17.93 -4.89 21.69
N GLU A 129 -18.85 -4.72 22.61
CA GLU A 129 -18.56 -4.50 24.03
C GLU A 129 -18.56 -5.79 24.84
N LYS A 130 -19.09 -6.86 24.24
CA LYS A 130 -19.23 -8.15 24.93
C LYS A 130 -17.89 -8.88 24.97
N ASN A 131 -17.67 -9.61 26.06
CA ASN A 131 -16.53 -10.47 26.29
C ASN A 131 -16.59 -11.71 25.35
N THR A 132 -16.39 -11.45 24.07
CA THR A 132 -16.29 -12.47 23.01
C THR A 132 -14.82 -12.91 22.90
N THR A 133 -14.55 -13.83 22.02
CA THR A 133 -13.17 -14.29 21.71
C THR A 133 -12.21 -13.16 21.34
N HIS A 134 -12.73 -12.00 20.90
CA HIS A 134 -11.96 -10.82 20.49
C HIS A 134 -11.98 -9.67 21.51
N GLY A 135 -12.59 -9.89 22.69
CA GLY A 135 -12.77 -8.84 23.70
C GLY A 135 -13.60 -7.67 23.19
N LYS A 136 -13.39 -6.48 23.76
CA LYS A 136 -13.95 -5.25 23.18
C LYS A 136 -13.28 -4.97 21.86
N ALA A 137 -14.05 -4.70 20.82
CA ALA A 137 -13.56 -4.53 19.47
C ALA A 137 -14.33 -3.44 18.70
N ILE A 138 -13.63 -2.81 17.77
CA ILE A 138 -14.16 -1.78 16.87
C ILE A 138 -13.86 -2.20 15.43
N THR A 139 -14.82 -2.00 14.53
CA THR A 139 -14.59 -2.06 13.09
C THR A 139 -14.92 -0.70 12.49
N ILE A 140 -13.98 -0.14 11.74
CA ILE A 140 -14.10 1.12 11.03
C ILE A 140 -14.17 0.82 9.53
N ASP A 141 -15.16 1.37 8.86
CA ASP A 141 -15.26 1.39 7.41
C ASP A 141 -14.51 2.64 6.94
N ASN A 142 -13.37 2.42 6.32
CA ASN A 142 -12.50 3.48 5.82
C ASN A 142 -12.87 3.95 4.41
N GLY A 143 -13.88 3.33 3.79
CA GLY A 143 -14.21 3.59 2.40
C GLY A 143 -13.32 2.86 1.41
N ASN A 144 -13.62 2.96 0.12
CA ASN A 144 -12.85 2.37 -0.97
C ASN A 144 -12.58 0.85 -0.82
N GLY A 145 -13.45 0.15 -0.09
CA GLY A 145 -13.29 -1.28 0.21
C GLY A 145 -12.37 -1.58 1.39
N TYR A 146 -11.74 -0.59 1.99
CA TYR A 146 -10.90 -0.78 3.17
C TYR A 146 -11.73 -0.82 4.44
N LYS A 147 -11.41 -1.76 5.31
CA LYS A 147 -11.95 -1.84 6.68
C LYS A 147 -10.81 -2.16 7.64
N THR A 148 -10.79 -1.48 8.77
CA THR A 148 -9.84 -1.75 9.85
C THR A 148 -10.58 -2.24 11.07
N SER A 149 -10.00 -3.24 11.76
CA SER A 149 -10.58 -3.80 12.98
C SER A 149 -9.55 -3.80 14.11
N TYR A 150 -9.98 -3.38 15.28
CA TYR A 150 -9.16 -3.29 16.48
C TYR A 150 -9.82 -4.12 17.57
N SER A 151 -9.09 -5.04 18.17
CA SER A 151 -9.60 -6.02 19.14
C SER A 151 -8.84 -5.96 20.44
N HIS A 152 -9.40 -6.59 21.49
CA HIS A 152 -8.81 -6.65 22.84
C HIS A 152 -8.60 -5.27 23.47
N LEU A 153 -9.50 -4.32 23.16
CA LEU A 153 -9.46 -2.97 23.73
C LEU A 153 -9.90 -3.01 25.21
N LEU A 154 -9.22 -2.21 26.04
CA LEU A 154 -9.63 -2.02 27.45
C LEU A 154 -10.91 -1.19 27.51
N ASP A 155 -10.97 -0.12 26.74
CA ASP A 155 -12.09 0.81 26.65
C ASP A 155 -12.30 1.28 25.22
N ILE A 156 -13.53 1.76 24.91
CA ILE A 156 -13.92 2.25 23.59
C ILE A 156 -14.38 3.70 23.76
N ARG A 157 -13.75 4.62 23.04
CA ARG A 157 -14.00 6.07 23.15
C ARG A 157 -14.89 6.64 22.06
N VAL A 158 -15.28 5.82 21.10
CA VAL A 158 -16.12 6.20 19.96
C VAL A 158 -17.42 5.41 19.94
N LYS A 159 -18.41 5.91 19.22
CA LYS A 159 -19.73 5.28 19.05
C LYS A 159 -19.92 4.85 17.60
N ARG A 160 -20.84 3.92 17.39
CA ARG A 160 -21.27 3.54 16.04
C ARG A 160 -21.79 4.74 15.28
N GLY A 161 -21.29 4.95 14.07
CA GLY A 161 -21.62 6.07 13.19
C GLY A 161 -20.71 7.28 13.36
N ASP A 162 -19.83 7.30 14.36
CA ASP A 162 -18.86 8.39 14.51
C ASP A 162 -17.87 8.39 13.34
N LYS A 163 -17.55 9.58 12.86
CA LYS A 163 -16.47 9.80 11.90
C LYS A 163 -15.17 9.97 12.67
N VAL A 164 -14.16 9.21 12.28
CA VAL A 164 -12.82 9.26 12.86
C VAL A 164 -11.82 9.65 11.79
N LYS A 165 -10.80 10.37 12.20
CA LYS A 165 -9.64 10.70 11.35
C LYS A 165 -8.46 9.83 11.72
N ARG A 166 -7.55 9.66 10.78
CA ARG A 166 -6.26 9.02 11.01
C ARG A 166 -5.56 9.69 12.19
N GLY A 167 -5.19 8.89 13.20
CA GLY A 167 -4.56 9.37 14.42
C GLY A 167 -5.52 9.72 15.55
N ASP A 168 -6.83 9.63 15.37
CA ASP A 168 -7.79 9.80 16.47
C ASP A 168 -7.70 8.61 17.42
N ILE A 169 -7.85 8.87 18.71
CA ILE A 169 -7.93 7.82 19.74
C ILE A 169 -9.33 7.17 19.69
N ILE A 170 -9.36 5.85 19.63
CA ILE A 170 -10.58 5.05 19.45
C ILE A 170 -10.93 4.16 20.62
#